data_ff5f7fc5804ba5a4a7c0dc72a9ef3bb3
#
_entry.id   ff5f7fc5804ba5a4a7c0dc72a9ef3bb3
#
_cell.length_a   1.000
_cell.length_b   1.000
_cell.length_c   1.000
_cell.angle_alpha   90.00
_cell.angle_beta   90.00
_cell.angle_gamma   90.00
#
_symmetry.space_group_name_H-M   'P 1'
#
loop_
_entity.id
_entity.type
_entity.pdbx_description
1 polymer ?
#
loop_
_entity_poly.entity_id
_entity_poly.type
_entity_poly.pdbx_seq_one_letter_code
_entity_poly.pdbx_strand_id
1 'polypeptide(L)'
;MGNHMNNIKLKLMFLIPILASMILLSKIGVSEELQVEMLEMSYSPEILYSELGDKIIWPKSKGHNVEFIAGPVGFSLPKRSKMNKQFDVVLDIPGVYYYWCTPHKGTGMIGLIVVGKDISNKNEISNAKAVGKSKKKLAGLIEKLND
;
A
#
# COMPACT_ATOMS: atom_id res chain seq x y z
N MET A 1 26.15 25.97 79.85
CA MET A 1 26.45 24.65 79.28
C MET A 1 25.21 24.14 78.60
N GLY A 2 25.09 24.38 77.35
CA GLY A 2 23.86 23.99 76.54
C GLY A 2 24.35 23.45 75.24
N ASN A 3 24.13 22.15 75.07
CA ASN A 3 24.42 21.44 73.84
C ASN A 3 23.37 21.77 72.76
N HIS A 4 23.83 22.51 71.78
CA HIS A 4 23.10 22.67 70.53
C HIS A 4 23.27 21.39 69.66
N MET A 5 22.32 20.50 69.78
CA MET A 5 22.22 19.42 68.79
C MET A 5 21.46 19.90 67.58
N ASN A 6 22.23 20.21 66.52
CA ASN A 6 21.72 20.56 65.24
C ASN A 6 21.01 19.35 64.61
N ASN A 7 19.69 19.39 64.60
CA ASN A 7 18.86 18.47 63.82
C ASN A 7 19.05 18.82 62.33
N ILE A 8 20.03 18.22 61.71
CA ILE A 8 20.11 18.16 60.26
C ILE A 8 19.00 17.21 59.81
N LYS A 9 17.86 17.77 59.51
CA LYS A 9 16.83 17.04 58.79
C LYS A 9 17.36 16.76 57.40
N LEU A 10 17.91 15.55 57.23
CA LEU A 10 18.28 14.99 55.95
C LEU A 10 16.99 14.85 55.17
N LYS A 11 16.68 15.84 54.35
CA LYS A 11 15.65 15.73 53.34
C LYS A 11 16.19 14.74 52.29
N LEU A 12 15.83 13.48 52.51
CA LEU A 12 16.00 12.45 51.50
C LEU A 12 15.00 12.80 50.38
N MET A 13 15.47 13.64 49.45
CA MET A 13 14.76 13.83 48.19
C MET A 13 14.90 12.51 47.42
N PHE A 14 13.85 11.73 47.48
CA PHE A 14 13.65 10.63 46.53
C PHE A 14 13.51 11.24 45.14
N LEU A 15 14.66 11.36 44.44
CA LEU A 15 14.68 11.48 43.00
C LEU A 15 14.19 10.16 42.43
N ILE A 16 12.87 10.08 42.24
CA ILE A 16 12.27 9.05 41.40
C ILE A 16 12.77 9.35 40.00
N PRO A 17 13.64 8.52 39.38
CA PRO A 17 13.89 8.65 37.95
C PRO A 17 12.56 8.29 37.29
N ILE A 18 11.89 9.30 36.74
CA ILE A 18 10.85 9.10 35.74
C ILE A 18 11.58 8.44 34.55
N LEU A 19 11.66 7.13 34.62
CA LEU A 19 12.02 6.31 33.48
C LEU A 19 10.85 6.52 32.52
N ALA A 20 10.95 7.54 31.70
CA ALA A 20 10.09 7.74 30.57
C ALA A 20 10.30 6.49 29.68
N SER A 21 9.53 5.47 29.97
CA SER A 21 9.34 4.32 29.13
C SER A 21 8.76 4.88 27.82
N MET A 22 9.63 5.19 26.90
CA MET A 22 9.31 5.49 25.52
C MET A 22 8.80 4.17 24.95
N ILE A 23 7.51 3.91 25.21
CA ILE A 23 6.80 2.83 24.55
C ILE A 23 6.83 3.20 23.08
N LEU A 24 7.82 2.66 22.36
CA LEU A 24 7.74 2.54 20.92
C LEU A 24 6.46 1.74 20.66
N LEU A 25 5.35 2.45 20.43
CA LEU A 25 4.20 1.86 19.78
C LEU A 25 4.67 1.46 18.38
N SER A 26 5.27 0.29 18.29
CA SER A 26 5.35 -0.43 17.03
C SER A 26 3.91 -0.54 16.55
N LYS A 27 3.56 0.20 15.51
CA LYS A 27 2.29 -0.04 14.81
C LYS A 27 2.33 -1.51 14.40
N ILE A 28 1.63 -2.35 15.15
CA ILE A 28 1.30 -3.69 14.69
C ILE A 28 0.45 -3.40 13.46
N GLY A 29 1.06 -3.52 12.28
CA GLY A 29 0.34 -3.38 11.02
C GLY A 29 -0.74 -4.45 11.00
N VAL A 30 -1.97 -4.05 11.30
CA VAL A 30 -3.12 -4.90 11.02
C VAL A 30 -3.25 -4.88 9.50
N SER A 31 -3.05 -6.03 8.88
CA SER A 31 -3.32 -6.22 7.46
C SER A 31 -4.80 -5.95 7.20
N GLU A 32 -5.08 -5.07 6.25
CA GLU A 32 -6.45 -4.75 5.84
C GLU A 32 -6.85 -5.54 4.59
N GLU A 33 -8.17 -5.76 4.43
CA GLU A 33 -8.73 -6.24 3.18
C GLU A 33 -9.29 -5.05 2.39
N LEU A 34 -8.68 -4.78 1.25
CA LEU A 34 -9.02 -3.69 0.35
C LEU A 34 -9.68 -4.24 -0.91
N GLN A 35 -10.72 -3.58 -1.41
CA GLN A 35 -11.44 -4.03 -2.59
C GLN A 35 -11.25 -3.10 -3.78
N VAL A 36 -11.16 -3.70 -4.96
CA VAL A 36 -11.22 -3.01 -6.25
C VAL A 36 -12.36 -3.57 -7.06
N GLU A 37 -13.38 -2.78 -7.27
CA GLU A 37 -14.52 -3.18 -8.08
C GLU A 37 -14.16 -3.23 -9.56
N MET A 38 -14.72 -4.21 -10.26
CA MET A 38 -14.62 -4.36 -11.72
C MET A 38 -15.93 -3.87 -12.35
N LEU A 39 -15.94 -2.60 -12.75
CA LEU A 39 -17.06 -1.97 -13.44
C LEU A 39 -17.05 -2.36 -14.93
N GLU A 40 -18.01 -1.85 -15.72
CA GLU A 40 -18.17 -2.21 -17.12
C GLU A 40 -16.87 -2.09 -17.95
N MET A 41 -16.14 -0.96 -17.84
CA MET A 41 -14.90 -0.70 -18.58
C MET A 41 -13.80 -0.06 -17.73
N SER A 42 -13.88 -0.17 -16.39
CA SER A 42 -12.91 0.40 -15.48
C SER A 42 -12.81 -0.38 -14.18
N TYR A 43 -11.73 -0.18 -13.48
CA TYR A 43 -11.61 -0.55 -12.07
C TYR A 43 -11.99 0.64 -11.18
N SER A 44 -12.46 0.37 -9.97
CA SER A 44 -12.79 1.39 -8.99
C SER A 44 -12.31 0.96 -7.59
N PRO A 45 -11.38 1.70 -6.96
CA PRO A 45 -10.64 2.84 -7.52
C PRO A 45 -9.69 2.45 -8.66
N GLU A 46 -9.32 3.40 -9.52
CA GLU A 46 -8.32 3.19 -10.57
C GLU A 46 -6.89 3.24 -10.05
N ILE A 47 -6.68 3.94 -8.93
CA ILE A 47 -5.45 3.94 -8.14
C ILE A 47 -5.85 3.53 -6.73
N LEU A 48 -5.34 2.40 -6.28
CA LEU A 48 -5.50 1.93 -4.91
C LEU A 48 -4.20 2.19 -4.14
N TYR A 49 -4.30 2.81 -2.97
CA TYR A 49 -3.19 2.91 -2.02
C TYR A 49 -3.36 1.84 -0.96
N SER A 50 -2.28 1.11 -0.66
CA SER A 50 -2.25 0.05 0.34
C SER A 50 -0.96 0.08 1.15
N GLU A 51 -1.00 -0.51 2.31
CA GLU A 51 0.20 -0.77 3.11
C GLU A 51 0.76 -2.16 2.78
N LEU A 52 2.00 -2.40 3.23
CA LEU A 52 2.65 -3.71 3.06
C LEU A 52 1.85 -4.80 3.78
N GLY A 53 1.57 -5.88 3.08
CA GLY A 53 0.86 -7.04 3.63
C GLY A 53 -0.66 -6.93 3.58
N ASP A 54 -1.23 -5.82 3.09
CA ASP A 54 -2.67 -5.73 2.86
C ASP A 54 -3.10 -6.73 1.78
N LYS A 55 -4.28 -7.28 1.97
CA LYS A 55 -4.91 -8.18 1.02
C LYS A 55 -5.82 -7.40 0.08
N ILE A 56 -5.51 -7.42 -1.20
CA ILE A 56 -6.27 -6.74 -2.23
C ILE A 56 -7.17 -7.73 -2.93
N ILE A 57 -8.46 -7.42 -3.03
CA ILE A 57 -9.50 -8.31 -3.52
C ILE A 57 -10.21 -7.66 -4.70
N TRP A 58 -10.30 -8.38 -5.80
CA TRP A 58 -11.21 -8.09 -6.91
C TRP A 58 -12.38 -9.06 -6.82
N PRO A 59 -13.57 -8.61 -6.40
CA PRO A 59 -14.76 -9.47 -6.34
C PRO A 59 -15.09 -10.09 -7.70
N LYS A 60 -15.82 -11.19 -7.68
CA LYS A 60 -16.30 -11.81 -8.92
C LYS A 60 -17.10 -10.82 -9.76
N SER A 61 -16.71 -10.65 -11.03
CA SER A 61 -17.43 -9.82 -12.00
C SER A 61 -17.51 -10.52 -13.37
N LYS A 62 -18.67 -10.42 -14.03
CA LYS A 62 -18.91 -11.08 -15.32
C LYS A 62 -18.16 -10.34 -16.43
N GLY A 63 -17.43 -11.08 -17.25
CA GLY A 63 -16.68 -10.53 -18.38
C GLY A 63 -15.30 -9.96 -18.03
N HIS A 64 -14.88 -10.08 -16.77
CA HIS A 64 -13.64 -9.45 -16.29
C HIS A 64 -12.65 -10.44 -15.66
N ASN A 65 -11.41 -10.01 -15.61
CA ASN A 65 -10.31 -10.67 -14.93
C ASN A 65 -9.23 -9.64 -14.54
N VAL A 66 -8.18 -10.10 -13.86
CA VAL A 66 -7.02 -9.29 -13.47
C VAL A 66 -5.75 -9.95 -14.01
N GLU A 67 -4.91 -9.15 -14.65
CA GLU A 67 -3.59 -9.56 -15.13
C GLU A 67 -2.57 -8.49 -14.79
N PHE A 68 -1.62 -8.81 -13.91
CA PHE A 68 -0.51 -7.92 -13.60
C PHE A 68 0.47 -7.85 -14.77
N ILE A 69 0.93 -6.66 -15.09
CA ILE A 69 1.78 -6.37 -16.25
C ILE A 69 3.16 -5.92 -15.82
N ALA A 70 3.25 -5.15 -14.74
CA ALA A 70 4.49 -4.65 -14.19
C ALA A 70 4.36 -4.37 -12.70
N GLY A 71 5.48 -4.34 -12.00
CA GLY A 71 5.59 -4.00 -10.59
C GLY A 71 7.03 -3.64 -10.22
N PRO A 72 7.31 -3.40 -8.95
CA PRO A 72 8.65 -3.08 -8.48
C PRO A 72 9.65 -4.22 -8.71
N VAL A 73 10.93 -3.90 -8.62
CA VAL A 73 12.02 -4.89 -8.73
C VAL A 73 11.81 -6.00 -7.68
N GLY A 74 11.94 -7.24 -8.10
CA GLY A 74 11.70 -8.42 -7.25
C GLY A 74 10.27 -8.95 -7.28
N PHE A 75 9.32 -8.20 -7.84
CA PHE A 75 7.95 -8.69 -8.00
C PHE A 75 7.86 -9.77 -9.09
N SER A 76 7.40 -10.94 -8.72
CA SER A 76 7.07 -12.02 -9.66
C SER A 76 5.63 -11.88 -10.11
N LEU A 77 5.40 -11.69 -11.40
CA LEU A 77 4.05 -11.57 -11.96
C LEU A 77 3.22 -12.81 -11.64
N PRO A 78 2.10 -12.67 -10.91
CA PRO A 78 1.24 -13.79 -10.62
C PRO A 78 0.54 -14.29 -11.89
N LYS A 79 0.10 -15.54 -11.86
CA LYS A 79 -0.73 -16.06 -12.94
C LYS A 79 -1.98 -15.21 -13.09
N ARG A 80 -2.28 -14.83 -14.33
CA ARG A 80 -3.53 -14.13 -14.68
C ARG A 80 -4.75 -14.82 -14.05
N SER A 81 -5.64 -14.03 -13.44
CA SER A 81 -6.86 -14.57 -12.85
C SER A 81 -7.78 -15.20 -13.89
N LYS A 82 -8.59 -16.14 -13.46
CA LYS A 82 -9.64 -16.72 -14.31
C LYS A 82 -10.76 -15.71 -14.54
N MET A 83 -11.38 -15.77 -15.72
CA MET A 83 -12.56 -14.96 -16.04
C MET A 83 -13.71 -15.24 -15.07
N ASN A 84 -14.46 -14.19 -14.71
CA ASN A 84 -15.67 -14.29 -13.90
C ASN A 84 -15.43 -14.89 -12.48
N LYS A 85 -14.24 -14.78 -11.96
CA LYS A 85 -13.88 -15.29 -10.62
C LYS A 85 -13.31 -14.16 -9.77
N GLN A 86 -13.52 -14.25 -8.48
CA GLN A 86 -12.78 -13.46 -7.53
C GLN A 86 -11.27 -13.74 -7.66
N PHE A 87 -10.49 -12.70 -7.49
CA PHE A 87 -9.03 -12.78 -7.41
C PHE A 87 -8.56 -11.98 -6.21
N ASP A 88 -7.55 -12.48 -5.52
CA ASP A 88 -6.92 -11.77 -4.43
C ASP A 88 -5.41 -11.94 -4.46
N VAL A 89 -4.71 -10.97 -3.89
CA VAL A 89 -3.25 -10.93 -3.80
C VAL A 89 -2.84 -10.17 -2.55
N VAL A 90 -1.71 -10.56 -1.98
CA VAL A 90 -0.98 -9.80 -0.98
C VAL A 90 0.29 -9.28 -1.62
N LEU A 91 0.56 -7.98 -1.51
CA LEU A 91 1.73 -7.33 -2.06
C LEU A 91 2.64 -6.90 -0.91
N ASP A 92 3.86 -7.42 -0.91
CA ASP A 92 4.84 -7.30 0.16
C ASP A 92 6.10 -6.49 -0.23
N ILE A 93 6.13 -5.96 -1.45
CA ILE A 93 7.22 -5.12 -1.95
C ILE A 93 6.67 -3.70 -2.15
N PRO A 94 7.28 -2.65 -1.57
CA PRO A 94 6.87 -1.27 -1.83
C PRO A 94 7.01 -0.90 -3.30
N GLY A 95 6.11 -0.08 -3.80
CA GLY A 95 6.17 0.40 -5.18
C GLY A 95 4.82 0.48 -5.88
N VAL A 96 4.86 0.88 -7.14
CA VAL A 96 3.70 0.95 -8.03
C VAL A 96 3.56 -0.34 -8.81
N TYR A 97 2.35 -0.89 -8.82
CA TYR A 97 1.97 -2.06 -9.58
C TYR A 97 0.95 -1.68 -10.63
N TYR A 98 1.09 -2.24 -11.83
CA TYR A 98 0.22 -2.01 -12.96
C TYR A 98 -0.46 -3.28 -13.40
N TYR A 99 -1.77 -3.23 -13.59
CA TYR A 99 -2.58 -4.36 -14.04
C TYR A 99 -3.69 -3.92 -14.99
N TRP A 100 -4.24 -4.85 -15.74
CA TRP A 100 -5.36 -4.63 -16.64
C TRP A 100 -6.39 -5.76 -16.63
N CYS A 101 -7.55 -5.51 -17.22
CA CYS A 101 -8.49 -6.55 -17.61
C CYS A 101 -8.13 -7.03 -19.04
N THR A 102 -7.79 -8.32 -19.18
CA THR A 102 -7.29 -8.86 -20.46
C THR A 102 -8.21 -8.59 -21.65
N PRO A 103 -9.54 -8.81 -21.59
CA PRO A 103 -10.43 -8.50 -22.73
C PRO A 103 -10.60 -6.98 -22.95
N HIS A 104 -10.48 -6.15 -21.92
CA HIS A 104 -10.78 -4.72 -21.99
C HIS A 104 -9.56 -3.79 -21.92
N LYS A 105 -8.35 -4.35 -22.01
CA LYS A 105 -7.10 -3.56 -21.99
C LYS A 105 -7.03 -2.51 -23.11
N GLY A 106 -7.57 -2.83 -24.29
CA GLY A 106 -7.59 -1.89 -25.42
C GLY A 106 -8.56 -0.71 -25.23
N THR A 107 -9.59 -0.86 -24.41
CA THR A 107 -10.57 0.19 -24.09
C THR A 107 -10.16 1.05 -22.89
N GLY A 108 -9.10 0.68 -22.17
CA GLY A 108 -8.58 1.45 -21.05
C GLY A 108 -8.96 0.90 -19.67
N MET A 109 -9.38 -0.38 -19.57
CA MET A 109 -9.63 -1.00 -18.26
C MET A 109 -8.31 -1.44 -17.62
N ILE A 110 -7.69 -0.49 -16.95
CA ILE A 110 -6.41 -0.63 -16.25
C ILE A 110 -6.49 -0.05 -14.84
N GLY A 111 -5.60 -0.46 -13.96
CA GLY A 111 -5.48 0.08 -12.62
C GLY A 111 -4.03 0.08 -12.13
N LEU A 112 -3.80 0.91 -11.13
CA LEU A 112 -2.55 0.97 -10.38
C LEU A 112 -2.80 0.63 -8.91
N ILE A 113 -1.81 0.02 -8.28
CA ILE A 113 -1.74 -0.11 -6.82
C ILE A 113 -0.42 0.52 -6.38
N VAL A 114 -0.48 1.36 -5.35
CA VAL A 114 0.70 1.96 -4.71
C VAL A 114 0.83 1.37 -3.33
N VAL A 115 1.88 0.60 -3.11
CA VAL A 115 2.15 -0.08 -1.83
C VAL A 115 3.20 0.70 -1.03
N GLY A 116 2.90 0.96 0.25
CA GLY A 116 3.83 1.62 1.16
C GLY A 116 4.15 3.06 0.79
N LYS A 117 3.28 3.72 0.02
CA LYS A 117 3.47 5.10 -0.50
C LYS A 117 4.73 5.26 -1.37
N ASP A 118 5.29 4.18 -1.85
CA ASP A 118 6.49 4.19 -2.70
C ASP A 118 6.09 4.33 -4.17
N ILE A 119 6.59 5.38 -4.82
CA ILE A 119 6.40 5.64 -6.25
C ILE A 119 7.73 5.66 -7.01
N SER A 120 8.80 5.13 -6.42
CA SER A 120 10.15 5.18 -6.99
C SER A 120 10.25 4.54 -8.37
N ASN A 121 9.46 3.49 -8.63
CA ASN A 121 9.42 2.78 -9.91
C ASN A 121 8.36 3.32 -10.91
N LYS A 122 7.81 4.52 -10.69
CA LYS A 122 6.77 5.07 -11.58
C LYS A 122 7.22 5.24 -13.04
N ASN A 123 8.50 5.51 -13.26
CA ASN A 123 9.06 5.67 -14.61
C ASN A 123 9.07 4.32 -15.36
N GLU A 124 9.39 3.23 -14.69
CA GLU A 124 9.34 1.87 -15.23
C GLU A 124 7.90 1.49 -15.57
N ILE A 125 6.95 1.81 -14.68
CA ILE A 125 5.53 1.59 -14.93
C ILE A 125 5.03 2.42 -16.11
N SER A 126 5.44 3.68 -16.21
CA SER A 126 5.11 4.56 -17.34
C SER A 126 5.53 3.98 -18.70
N ASN A 127 6.64 3.25 -18.73
CA ASN A 127 7.18 2.58 -19.92
C ASN A 127 6.68 1.14 -20.11
N ALA A 128 5.82 0.65 -19.22
CA ALA A 128 5.30 -0.69 -19.32
C ALA A 128 4.37 -0.86 -20.52
N LYS A 129 4.15 -2.11 -20.90
CA LYS A 129 3.28 -2.45 -22.03
C LYS A 129 1.88 -1.91 -21.83
N ALA A 130 1.43 -1.06 -22.75
CA ALA A 130 0.06 -0.55 -22.81
C ALA A 130 -0.48 -0.60 -24.24
N VAL A 131 -1.79 -0.82 -24.40
CA VAL A 131 -2.42 -1.00 -25.73
C VAL A 131 -3.67 -0.12 -25.88
N GLY A 132 -3.91 0.39 -27.08
CA GLY A 132 -5.09 1.19 -27.37
C GLY A 132 -5.22 2.41 -26.43
N LYS A 133 -6.41 2.60 -25.88
CA LYS A 133 -6.72 3.71 -24.94
C LYS A 133 -5.97 3.61 -23.62
N SER A 134 -5.48 2.42 -23.24
CA SER A 134 -4.67 2.24 -22.02
C SER A 134 -3.38 3.05 -22.03
N LYS A 135 -2.80 3.36 -23.22
CA LYS A 135 -1.59 4.18 -23.31
C LYS A 135 -1.80 5.57 -22.70
N LYS A 136 -2.84 6.27 -23.17
CA LYS A 136 -3.18 7.61 -22.65
C LYS A 136 -3.62 7.56 -21.19
N LYS A 137 -4.41 6.53 -20.84
CA LYS A 137 -4.93 6.39 -19.48
C LYS A 137 -3.80 6.12 -18.49
N LEU A 138 -2.84 5.25 -18.81
CA LEU A 138 -1.68 4.97 -17.97
C LEU A 138 -0.88 6.24 -17.69
N ALA A 139 -0.58 7.03 -18.72
CA ALA A 139 0.10 8.32 -18.56
C ALA A 139 -0.65 9.23 -17.56
N GLY A 140 -1.96 9.37 -17.73
CA GLY A 140 -2.77 10.19 -16.81
C GLY A 140 -2.87 9.63 -15.37
N LEU A 141 -2.82 8.31 -15.19
CA LEU A 141 -2.76 7.73 -13.84
C LEU A 141 -1.39 7.97 -13.19
N ILE A 142 -0.30 7.88 -13.96
CA ILE A 142 1.05 8.17 -13.46
C ILE A 142 1.21 9.64 -13.05
N GLU A 143 0.63 10.58 -13.81
CA GLU A 143 0.62 12.00 -13.44
C GLU A 143 -0.03 12.23 -12.06
N LYS A 144 -1.15 11.57 -11.79
CA LYS A 144 -1.86 11.65 -10.50
C LYS A 144 -1.06 11.12 -9.30
N LEU A 145 0.01 10.35 -9.51
CA LEU A 145 0.88 9.87 -8.44
C LEU A 145 1.84 10.96 -7.93
N ASN A 146 1.91 12.12 -8.57
CA ASN A 146 2.80 13.22 -8.21
C ASN A 146 2.12 14.30 -7.36
N ASP A 147 0.80 14.20 -7.19
CA ASP A 147 -0.02 15.09 -6.37
C ASP A 147 -0.22 14.51 -4.96
#